data_e6a3dcd577e9b2a17a034bbb963001ec
#
_entry.id   e6a3dcd577e9b2a17a034bbb963001ec
#
_cell.length_a   1.000
_cell.length_b   1.000
_cell.length_c   1.000
_cell.angle_alpha   90.00
_cell.angle_beta   90.00
_cell.angle_gamma   90.00
#
_symmetry.space_group_name_H-M   'P 1'
#
loop_
_entity.id
_entity.type
_entity.pdbx_description
1 polymer ?
#
loop_
_entity_poly.entity_id
_entity_poly.type
_entity_poly.pdbx_seq_one_letter_code
_entity_poly.pdbx_strand_id
1 'polypeptide(L)'
;MDRFYSALDVNALTSLSETFPYALTEGARFHLATVATAVGGIPYLIDQDVNGYLFTPGDWQTLGRYLAALGNGDTLRREMGEKLYEKASAKFSIQSTVDTQLHIYEEIIRRHNRPKRDRDGVVICGAYGRGNAGDDAILEAILQEMRSIDPDMPITVLTKNPKATRLTYRVRTAGRMDVGTWKKAMRHAKLYINGGGSLIQDVTSRRSLWFYLHNIQAAHKAGCKVQMYGCGIGPVLREQHRKLAAKVLNASVDVITLREPDSLKELQSMGVTKPEILLTADPALTLPAASEDEIDSVLLRAGIPPHGKYLCFALRNWKGFEDKAPLFAQAAKYAYETYGLTPVFAAVEKHLDPVAGRLAAAGLDIPHYFLDDAGSAGTIIGALSRMQAVVSMRLHALIFAAGQGIPLAGVVYDPKVSAFLRYIGQENFLDLDALTADALKAMIDRMVSSPISPEEQAAAVQKLRQIEQVNVDTARRLLGK
;
A
#
# COMPACT_ATOMS: atom_id res chain seq x y z
N MET A 1 20.33 39.36 4.24
CA MET A 1 19.39 38.34 4.74
C MET A 1 19.84 37.78 6.08
N ASP A 2 21.12 37.42 6.27
CA ASP A 2 21.58 36.79 7.51
C ASP A 2 21.26 37.61 8.80
N ARG A 3 21.49 38.93 8.75
CA ARG A 3 21.13 39.83 9.89
C ARG A 3 19.62 39.89 10.19
N PHE A 4 18.80 39.66 9.19
CA PHE A 4 17.35 39.64 9.34
C PHE A 4 16.90 38.38 10.08
N TYR A 5 17.26 37.18 9.57
CA TYR A 5 16.85 35.94 10.21
C TYR A 5 17.46 35.71 11.58
N SER A 6 18.72 36.15 11.79
CA SER A 6 19.35 36.04 13.12
C SER A 6 18.72 36.94 14.22
N ALA A 7 17.86 37.86 13.85
CA ALA A 7 17.12 38.71 14.78
C ALA A 7 15.69 38.21 15.09
N LEU A 8 15.27 37.08 14.46
CA LEU A 8 13.95 36.53 14.66
C LEU A 8 13.96 35.38 15.67
N ASP A 9 12.86 35.23 16.39
CA ASP A 9 12.61 34.10 17.26
C ASP A 9 11.70 33.03 16.58
N VAL A 10 10.82 33.46 15.70
CA VAL A 10 9.86 32.61 14.98
C VAL A 10 9.74 33.08 13.54
N ASN A 11 9.69 32.16 12.61
CA ASN A 11 9.40 32.43 11.21
C ASN A 11 7.91 32.15 10.92
N ALA A 12 7.19 33.11 10.33
CA ALA A 12 5.77 32.96 10.00
C ALA A 12 5.52 33.26 8.52
N LEU A 13 4.84 32.34 7.82
CA LEU A 13 4.46 32.49 6.41
C LEU A 13 2.96 32.28 6.23
N THR A 14 2.25 33.34 5.77
CA THR A 14 0.79 33.36 5.67
C THR A 14 0.28 33.38 4.20
N SER A 15 1.08 32.88 3.27
CA SER A 15 0.78 32.89 1.85
C SER A 15 -0.50 32.13 1.51
N LEU A 16 -1.27 32.60 0.53
CA LEU A 16 -2.45 31.92 0.01
C LEU A 16 -2.09 30.87 -1.04
N SER A 17 -0.93 31.01 -1.69
CA SER A 17 -0.41 30.09 -2.71
C SER A 17 1.12 30.16 -2.75
N GLU A 18 1.75 28.99 -2.76
CA GLU A 18 3.20 28.86 -2.87
C GLU A 18 3.55 27.65 -3.75
N THR A 19 4.71 27.69 -4.40
CA THR A 19 5.33 26.48 -4.95
C THR A 19 6.23 25.83 -3.89
N PHE A 20 7.33 26.49 -3.55
CA PHE A 20 8.23 26.14 -2.45
C PHE A 20 8.96 27.41 -1.99
N PRO A 21 8.57 28.02 -0.86
CA PRO A 21 9.07 29.32 -0.45
C PRO A 21 10.47 29.23 0.17
N TYR A 22 11.44 29.92 -0.42
CA TYR A 22 12.80 29.99 0.12
C TYR A 22 12.88 30.59 1.52
N ALA A 23 11.95 31.48 1.87
CA ALA A 23 11.88 32.08 3.19
C ALA A 23 11.83 31.04 4.33
N LEU A 24 11.26 29.86 4.06
CA LEU A 24 11.20 28.78 5.05
C LEU A 24 12.53 28.04 5.18
N THR A 25 13.22 27.75 4.08
CA THR A 25 14.52 27.10 4.11
C THR A 25 15.62 28.05 4.58
N GLU A 26 15.52 29.34 4.27
CA GLU A 26 16.39 30.37 4.81
C GLU A 26 16.19 30.53 6.33
N GLY A 27 14.93 30.58 6.82
CA GLY A 27 14.62 30.58 8.25
C GLY A 27 15.10 29.32 8.96
N ALA A 28 14.93 28.16 8.34
CA ALA A 28 15.41 26.88 8.86
C ALA A 28 16.93 26.87 9.09
N ARG A 29 17.72 27.49 8.20
CA ARG A 29 19.18 27.63 8.35
C ARG A 29 19.58 28.36 9.65
N PHE A 30 18.69 29.18 10.19
CA PHE A 30 18.89 29.90 11.45
C PHE A 30 18.18 29.22 12.62
N HIS A 31 17.78 27.96 12.46
CA HIS A 31 17.08 27.16 13.47
C HIS A 31 15.79 27.82 13.98
N LEU A 32 15.09 28.56 13.11
CA LEU A 32 13.86 29.24 13.48
C LEU A 32 12.68 28.27 13.45
N ALA A 33 11.98 28.16 14.55
CA ALA A 33 10.67 27.50 14.58
C ALA A 33 9.71 28.21 13.61
N THR A 34 8.95 27.45 12.85
CA THR A 34 8.17 28.00 11.75
C THR A 34 6.69 27.66 11.86
N VAL A 35 5.84 28.68 11.60
CA VAL A 35 4.39 28.53 11.42
C VAL A 35 4.04 28.94 10.00
N ALA A 36 3.42 28.07 9.22
CA ALA A 36 3.11 28.39 7.83
C ALA A 36 1.75 27.87 7.38
N THR A 37 1.20 28.47 6.33
CA THR A 37 -0.02 27.94 5.68
C THR A 37 0.24 26.61 4.99
N ALA A 38 -0.71 25.68 5.06
CA ALA A 38 -0.63 24.36 4.43
C ALA A 38 -0.94 24.44 2.93
N VAL A 39 -0.10 25.17 2.15
CA VAL A 39 -0.29 25.37 0.70
C VAL A 39 0.96 24.97 -0.09
N GLY A 40 0.75 24.53 -1.33
CA GLY A 40 1.83 24.22 -2.28
C GLY A 40 2.82 23.19 -1.77
N GLY A 41 4.11 23.52 -1.79
CA GLY A 41 5.21 22.68 -1.33
C GLY A 41 5.52 22.75 0.17
N ILE A 42 4.86 23.63 0.93
CA ILE A 42 5.13 23.82 2.36
C ILE A 42 4.95 22.54 3.19
N PRO A 43 3.90 21.72 2.97
CA PRO A 43 3.72 20.46 3.71
C PRO A 43 4.79 19.37 3.45
N TYR A 44 5.64 19.56 2.44
CA TYR A 44 6.80 18.66 2.24
C TYR A 44 7.98 19.02 3.14
N LEU A 45 8.06 20.29 3.57
CA LEU A 45 9.12 20.78 4.46
C LEU A 45 8.70 20.69 5.93
N ILE A 46 7.47 21.11 6.25
CA ILE A 46 6.98 21.18 7.63
C ILE A 46 6.13 19.95 7.93
N ASP A 47 6.51 19.20 8.94
CA ASP A 47 5.72 18.14 9.56
C ASP A 47 5.02 18.74 10.79
N GLN A 48 3.69 18.69 10.77
CA GLN A 48 2.83 19.25 11.81
C GLN A 48 3.21 18.71 13.20
N ASP A 49 3.37 19.62 14.17
CA ASP A 49 3.71 19.34 15.58
C ASP A 49 5.09 18.68 15.80
N VAL A 50 5.88 18.46 14.74
CA VAL A 50 7.22 17.86 14.81
C VAL A 50 8.32 18.89 14.63
N ASN A 51 8.32 19.59 13.49
CA ASN A 51 9.33 20.58 13.12
C ASN A 51 8.76 21.96 12.78
N GLY A 52 7.48 22.17 13.09
CA GLY A 52 6.78 23.42 12.86
C GLY A 52 5.26 23.24 12.90
N TYR A 53 4.54 24.29 12.60
CA TYR A 53 3.09 24.30 12.59
C TYR A 53 2.54 24.66 11.22
N LEU A 54 1.51 23.93 10.79
CA LEU A 54 0.75 24.19 9.58
C LEU A 54 -0.68 24.63 9.93
N PHE A 55 -1.20 25.65 9.23
CA PHE A 55 -2.57 26.10 9.40
C PHE A 55 -3.26 26.35 8.04
N THR A 56 -4.57 26.33 8.04
CA THR A 56 -5.37 26.62 6.83
C THR A 56 -5.31 28.10 6.49
N PRO A 57 -5.13 28.51 5.22
CA PRO A 57 -5.20 29.91 4.83
C PRO A 57 -6.47 30.59 5.34
N GLY A 58 -6.33 31.75 6.00
CA GLY A 58 -7.43 32.51 6.59
C GLY A 58 -7.78 32.12 8.03
N ASP A 59 -7.25 31.03 8.57
CA ASP A 59 -7.45 30.64 9.97
C ASP A 59 -6.47 31.38 10.89
N TRP A 60 -6.77 32.67 11.12
CA TRP A 60 -5.95 33.53 11.99
C TRP A 60 -6.00 33.12 13.47
N GLN A 61 -7.05 32.40 13.89
CA GLN A 61 -7.20 31.93 15.27
C GLN A 61 -6.20 30.80 15.56
N THR A 62 -6.05 29.86 14.66
CA THR A 62 -5.03 28.78 14.74
C THR A 62 -3.62 29.37 14.63
N LEU A 63 -3.38 30.31 13.71
CA LEU A 63 -2.11 31.04 13.63
C LEU A 63 -1.76 31.69 14.96
N GLY A 64 -2.70 32.42 15.57
CA GLY A 64 -2.49 33.08 16.87
C GLY A 64 -2.15 32.12 17.99
N ARG A 65 -2.82 30.96 18.05
CA ARG A 65 -2.52 29.91 19.03
C ARG A 65 -1.10 29.33 18.85
N TYR A 66 -0.68 29.06 17.64
CA TYR A 66 0.64 28.52 17.34
C TYR A 66 1.76 29.54 17.62
N LEU A 67 1.56 30.82 17.27
CA LEU A 67 2.50 31.87 17.60
C LEU A 67 2.63 32.05 19.12
N ALA A 68 1.53 32.00 19.86
CA ALA A 68 1.54 32.08 21.32
C ALA A 68 2.26 30.87 21.96
N ALA A 69 2.04 29.66 21.42
CA ALA A 69 2.74 28.45 21.89
C ALA A 69 4.25 28.54 21.69
N LEU A 70 4.71 28.99 20.51
CA LEU A 70 6.12 29.18 20.25
C LEU A 70 6.72 30.39 21.02
N GLY A 71 5.96 31.45 21.19
CA GLY A 71 6.39 32.63 21.93
C GLY A 71 6.64 32.37 23.43
N ASN A 72 5.81 31.50 24.04
CA ASN A 72 5.90 31.17 25.47
C ASN A 72 6.74 29.90 25.76
N GLY A 73 7.12 29.12 24.74
CA GLY A 73 7.79 27.82 24.87
C GLY A 73 9.20 27.83 24.29
N ASP A 74 10.20 28.29 25.03
CA ASP A 74 11.60 28.35 24.55
C ASP A 74 12.17 27.00 24.16
N THR A 75 11.89 25.95 24.93
CA THR A 75 12.33 24.57 24.62
C THR A 75 11.66 24.07 23.33
N LEU A 76 10.34 24.21 23.24
CA LEU A 76 9.58 23.81 22.06
C LEU A 76 10.07 24.51 20.80
N ARG A 77 10.33 25.82 20.90
CA ARG A 77 10.82 26.65 19.80
C ARG A 77 12.19 26.15 19.30
N ARG A 78 13.11 25.84 20.22
CA ARG A 78 14.43 25.32 19.87
C ARG A 78 14.37 23.93 19.27
N GLU A 79 13.60 23.01 19.85
CA GLU A 79 13.45 21.64 19.34
C GLU A 79 12.84 21.61 17.92
N MET A 80 11.79 22.40 17.69
CA MET A 80 11.18 22.49 16.36
C MET A 80 12.12 23.12 15.34
N GLY A 81 12.83 24.18 15.73
CA GLY A 81 13.80 24.84 14.85
C GLY A 81 14.95 23.92 14.45
N GLU A 82 15.47 23.14 15.40
CA GLU A 82 16.54 22.16 15.14
C GLU A 82 16.06 21.06 14.17
N LYS A 83 14.91 20.45 14.43
CA LYS A 83 14.34 19.42 13.57
C LYS A 83 14.03 19.95 12.16
N LEU A 84 13.60 21.21 12.05
CA LEU A 84 13.38 21.85 10.76
C LEU A 84 14.69 22.07 10.00
N TYR A 85 15.73 22.51 10.68
CA TYR A 85 17.08 22.65 10.13
C TYR A 85 17.63 21.30 9.63
N GLU A 86 17.54 20.24 10.43
CA GLU A 86 17.97 18.89 10.05
C GLU A 86 17.28 18.43 8.76
N LYS A 87 15.96 18.55 8.71
CA LYS A 87 15.19 18.17 7.54
C LYS A 87 15.50 19.03 6.32
N ALA A 88 15.59 20.34 6.49
CA ALA A 88 15.89 21.27 5.42
C ALA A 88 17.29 21.03 4.84
N SER A 89 18.29 20.83 5.70
CA SER A 89 19.68 20.59 5.31
C SER A 89 19.85 19.26 4.58
N ALA A 90 19.18 18.21 5.05
CA ALA A 90 19.27 16.89 4.44
C ALA A 90 18.56 16.78 3.08
N LYS A 91 17.35 17.37 2.97
CA LYS A 91 16.48 17.12 1.81
C LYS A 91 16.38 18.30 0.83
N PHE A 92 16.62 19.55 1.28
CA PHE A 92 16.37 20.76 0.51
C PHE A 92 17.59 21.66 0.34
N SER A 93 18.79 21.14 0.61
CA SER A 93 20.03 21.85 0.34
C SER A 93 20.27 21.99 -1.18
N ILE A 94 21.05 23.00 -1.57
CA ILE A 94 21.47 23.17 -2.97
C ILE A 94 22.19 21.93 -3.46
N GLN A 95 23.06 21.33 -2.66
CA GLN A 95 23.78 20.10 -2.99
C GLN A 95 22.84 18.95 -3.28
N SER A 96 21.87 18.68 -2.39
CA SER A 96 20.85 17.64 -2.59
C SER A 96 20.03 17.86 -3.87
N THR A 97 19.71 19.12 -4.18
CA THR A 97 19.00 19.48 -5.41
C THR A 97 19.83 19.22 -6.65
N VAL A 98 21.11 19.63 -6.65
CA VAL A 98 22.05 19.42 -7.76
C VAL A 98 22.29 17.92 -7.98
N ASP A 99 22.56 17.17 -6.92
CA ASP A 99 22.80 15.72 -7.00
C ASP A 99 21.57 14.99 -7.58
N THR A 100 20.37 15.39 -7.14
CA THR A 100 19.13 14.85 -7.70
C THR A 100 18.97 15.16 -9.18
N GLN A 101 19.27 16.41 -9.60
CA GLN A 101 19.19 16.81 -11.01
C GLN A 101 20.23 16.08 -11.87
N LEU A 102 21.47 15.95 -11.39
CA LEU A 102 22.52 15.22 -12.08
C LEU A 102 22.14 13.75 -12.27
N HIS A 103 21.64 13.13 -11.21
CA HIS A 103 21.15 11.75 -11.29
C HIS A 103 20.01 11.59 -12.32
N ILE A 104 19.05 12.52 -12.36
CA ILE A 104 17.98 12.52 -13.36
C ILE A 104 18.55 12.64 -14.77
N TYR A 105 19.52 13.54 -15.00
CA TYR A 105 20.14 13.69 -16.31
C TYR A 105 20.91 12.46 -16.74
N GLU A 106 21.68 11.85 -15.85
CA GLU A 106 22.39 10.60 -16.12
C GLU A 106 21.43 9.47 -16.50
N GLU A 107 20.32 9.33 -15.78
CA GLU A 107 19.27 8.36 -16.12
C GLU A 107 18.66 8.61 -17.50
N ILE A 108 18.37 9.89 -17.84
CA ILE A 108 17.80 10.25 -19.14
C ILE A 108 18.79 9.91 -20.26
N ILE A 109 20.07 10.25 -20.10
CA ILE A 109 21.14 9.96 -21.07
C ILE A 109 21.29 8.44 -21.23
N ARG A 110 21.36 7.70 -20.15
CA ARG A 110 21.45 6.23 -20.16
C ARG A 110 20.27 5.60 -20.92
N ARG A 111 19.04 6.07 -20.64
CA ARG A 111 17.82 5.59 -21.32
C ARG A 111 17.80 5.98 -22.79
N HIS A 112 18.29 7.17 -23.15
CA HIS A 112 18.40 7.62 -24.54
C HIS A 112 19.38 6.75 -25.34
N ASN A 113 20.51 6.43 -24.76
CA ASN A 113 21.57 5.63 -25.38
C ASN A 113 21.30 4.12 -25.36
N ARG A 114 20.20 3.68 -24.73
CA ARG A 114 19.82 2.27 -24.71
C ARG A 114 19.62 1.73 -26.14
N PRO A 115 20.24 0.56 -26.48
CA PRO A 115 20.02 -0.05 -27.77
C PRO A 115 18.54 -0.30 -28.04
N LYS A 116 18.05 0.14 -29.19
CA LYS A 116 16.68 -0.13 -29.61
C LYS A 116 16.55 -1.62 -29.92
N ARG A 117 15.58 -2.30 -29.29
CA ARG A 117 15.20 -3.67 -29.58
C ARG A 117 13.85 -3.66 -30.25
N ASP A 118 13.56 -4.65 -31.09
CA ASP A 118 12.26 -4.75 -31.77
C ASP A 118 11.12 -4.87 -30.75
N ARG A 119 11.37 -5.62 -29.67
CA ARG A 119 10.45 -5.74 -28.52
C ARG A 119 11.22 -5.65 -27.22
N ASP A 120 10.78 -4.75 -26.35
CA ASP A 120 11.42 -4.55 -25.06
C ASP A 120 10.38 -4.09 -24.02
N GLY A 121 10.66 -4.41 -22.76
CA GLY A 121 9.85 -3.96 -21.63
C GLY A 121 8.60 -4.76 -21.37
N VAL A 122 7.77 -4.20 -20.48
CA VAL A 122 6.64 -4.89 -19.85
C VAL A 122 5.39 -4.03 -19.92
N VAL A 123 4.25 -4.65 -20.17
CA VAL A 123 2.92 -4.07 -19.94
C VAL A 123 2.29 -4.78 -18.74
N ILE A 124 1.91 -4.00 -17.73
CA ILE A 124 1.33 -4.50 -16.48
C ILE A 124 -0.15 -4.10 -16.41
N CYS A 125 -1.03 -5.05 -16.15
CA CYS A 125 -2.47 -4.84 -16.03
C CYS A 125 -3.01 -5.46 -14.74
N GLY A 126 -3.75 -4.68 -13.97
CA GLY A 126 -4.39 -5.12 -12.72
C GLY A 126 -5.51 -4.19 -12.27
N ALA A 127 -5.91 -4.28 -11.01
CA ALA A 127 -6.99 -3.47 -10.45
C ALA A 127 -6.53 -2.09 -9.94
N TYR A 128 -5.48 -1.55 -10.50
CA TYR A 128 -4.71 -0.39 -10.03
C TYR A 128 -5.41 0.97 -10.15
N GLY A 129 -5.00 1.92 -9.28
CA GLY A 129 -5.46 3.30 -9.30
C GLY A 129 -6.90 3.49 -8.83
N ARG A 130 -7.38 2.63 -7.92
CA ARG A 130 -8.72 2.68 -7.33
C ARG A 130 -8.73 3.15 -5.87
N GLY A 131 -7.55 3.37 -5.26
CA GLY A 131 -7.42 3.69 -3.84
C GLY A 131 -7.53 2.47 -2.92
N ASN A 132 -7.20 1.27 -3.46
CA ASN A 132 -7.03 0.06 -2.69
C ASN A 132 -5.53 -0.17 -2.48
N ALA A 133 -5.07 -0.01 -1.25
CA ALA A 133 -3.65 -0.10 -0.91
C ALA A 133 -3.06 -1.49 -1.20
N GLY A 134 -3.88 -2.55 -1.15
CA GLY A 134 -3.42 -3.90 -1.49
C GLY A 134 -3.11 -4.06 -2.99
N ASP A 135 -4.01 -3.61 -3.87
CA ASP A 135 -3.77 -3.66 -5.31
C ASP A 135 -2.59 -2.74 -5.72
N ASP A 136 -2.48 -1.56 -5.08
CA ASP A 136 -1.40 -0.62 -5.33
C ASP A 136 -0.06 -1.16 -4.78
N ALA A 137 -0.06 -1.90 -3.66
CA ALA A 137 1.10 -2.63 -3.13
C ALA A 137 1.61 -3.71 -4.11
N ILE A 138 0.70 -4.50 -4.67
CA ILE A 138 1.05 -5.49 -5.70
C ILE A 138 1.73 -4.80 -6.90
N LEU A 139 1.17 -3.69 -7.36
CA LEU A 139 1.79 -2.92 -8.46
C LEU A 139 3.19 -2.46 -8.08
N GLU A 140 3.36 -1.90 -6.90
CA GLU A 140 4.65 -1.41 -6.41
C GLU A 140 5.69 -2.51 -6.33
N ALA A 141 5.34 -3.69 -5.78
CA ALA A 141 6.20 -4.86 -5.74
C ALA A 141 6.63 -5.29 -7.15
N ILE A 142 5.68 -5.48 -8.07
CA ILE A 142 5.99 -5.85 -9.47
C ILE A 142 6.91 -4.81 -10.12
N LEU A 143 6.71 -3.51 -9.86
CA LEU A 143 7.55 -2.46 -10.42
C LEU A 143 8.98 -2.51 -9.87
N GLN A 144 9.15 -2.73 -8.56
CA GLN A 144 10.46 -2.89 -7.93
C GLN A 144 11.20 -4.09 -8.51
N GLU A 145 10.52 -5.21 -8.66
CA GLU A 145 11.07 -6.45 -9.21
C GLU A 145 11.43 -6.32 -10.70
N MET A 146 10.59 -5.70 -11.51
CA MET A 146 10.93 -5.44 -12.93
C MET A 146 12.15 -4.52 -13.04
N ARG A 147 12.27 -3.52 -12.18
CA ARG A 147 13.45 -2.64 -12.12
C ARG A 147 14.70 -3.34 -11.60
N SER A 148 14.56 -4.35 -10.74
CA SER A 148 15.71 -5.19 -10.31
C SER A 148 16.26 -6.05 -11.45
N ILE A 149 15.41 -6.47 -12.39
CA ILE A 149 15.84 -7.20 -13.59
C ILE A 149 16.55 -6.24 -14.57
N ASP A 150 16.00 -5.05 -14.75
CA ASP A 150 16.55 -4.02 -15.64
C ASP A 150 16.05 -2.64 -15.19
N PRO A 151 16.92 -1.81 -14.58
CA PRO A 151 16.56 -0.48 -14.08
C PRO A 151 15.95 0.45 -15.16
N ASP A 152 16.31 0.24 -16.42
CA ASP A 152 15.85 1.04 -17.56
C ASP A 152 14.72 0.38 -18.35
N MET A 153 14.14 -0.68 -17.83
CA MET A 153 13.06 -1.40 -18.50
C MET A 153 11.90 -0.46 -18.85
N PRO A 154 11.45 -0.42 -20.11
CA PRO A 154 10.24 0.30 -20.48
C PRO A 154 9.01 -0.37 -19.86
N ILE A 155 8.36 0.31 -18.91
CA ILE A 155 7.16 -0.21 -18.23
C ILE A 155 5.96 0.65 -18.62
N THR A 156 4.86 0.01 -18.99
CA THR A 156 3.55 0.64 -19.20
C THR A 156 2.50 -0.02 -18.30
N VAL A 157 1.82 0.76 -17.47
CA VAL A 157 0.78 0.27 -16.55
C VAL A 157 -0.60 0.66 -17.07
N LEU A 158 -1.51 -0.33 -17.15
CA LEU A 158 -2.92 -0.12 -17.39
C LEU A 158 -3.62 0.16 -16.06
N THR A 159 -4.18 1.36 -15.90
CA THR A 159 -4.70 1.84 -14.62
C THR A 159 -6.00 2.63 -14.80
N LYS A 160 -6.79 2.74 -13.73
CA LYS A 160 -7.98 3.60 -13.70
C LYS A 160 -7.62 5.09 -13.60
N ASN A 161 -6.50 5.42 -12.96
CA ASN A 161 -6.03 6.79 -12.77
C ASN A 161 -4.61 6.97 -13.37
N PRO A 162 -4.50 7.18 -14.70
CA PRO A 162 -3.22 7.28 -15.38
C PRO A 162 -2.33 8.41 -14.85
N LYS A 163 -2.92 9.57 -14.52
CA LYS A 163 -2.15 10.72 -14.04
C LYS A 163 -1.51 10.44 -12.68
N ALA A 164 -2.28 9.97 -11.72
CA ALA A 164 -1.75 9.63 -10.39
C ALA A 164 -0.69 8.52 -10.47
N THR A 165 -1.01 7.39 -11.14
CA THR A 165 -0.08 6.26 -11.29
C THR A 165 1.25 6.69 -11.94
N ARG A 166 1.19 7.57 -12.95
CA ARG A 166 2.41 8.09 -13.60
C ARG A 166 3.26 8.94 -12.65
N LEU A 167 2.64 9.79 -11.86
CA LEU A 167 3.33 10.67 -10.92
C LEU A 167 3.95 9.86 -9.76
N THR A 168 3.18 8.92 -9.21
CA THR A 168 3.63 8.10 -8.07
C THR A 168 4.77 7.16 -8.46
N TYR A 169 4.62 6.42 -9.58
CA TYR A 169 5.54 5.33 -9.90
C TYR A 169 6.53 5.65 -11.03
N ARG A 170 6.44 6.84 -11.65
CA ARG A 170 7.32 7.29 -12.73
C ARG A 170 7.39 6.29 -13.90
N VAL A 171 6.22 5.78 -14.33
CA VAL A 171 6.07 4.82 -15.44
C VAL A 171 5.17 5.38 -16.53
N ARG A 172 5.21 4.78 -17.71
CA ARG A 172 4.20 5.05 -18.75
C ARG A 172 2.86 4.48 -18.30
N THR A 173 1.77 5.15 -18.63
CA THR A 173 0.43 4.73 -18.23
C THR A 173 -0.54 4.79 -19.39
N ALA A 174 -1.53 3.90 -19.38
CA ALA A 174 -2.67 3.94 -20.27
C ALA A 174 -3.97 3.76 -19.47
N GLY A 175 -5.00 4.51 -19.83
CA GLY A 175 -6.33 4.33 -19.25
C GLY A 175 -6.98 3.03 -19.73
N ARG A 176 -7.84 2.44 -18.92
CA ARG A 176 -8.52 1.18 -19.24
C ARG A 176 -9.32 1.25 -20.55
N MET A 177 -9.83 2.41 -20.92
CA MET A 177 -10.60 2.66 -22.15
C MET A 177 -9.74 3.17 -23.32
N ASP A 178 -8.47 3.48 -23.07
CA ASP A 178 -7.54 3.94 -24.09
C ASP A 178 -6.90 2.76 -24.86
N VAL A 179 -7.77 2.11 -25.62
CA VAL A 179 -7.45 0.88 -26.37
C VAL A 179 -6.29 1.09 -27.36
N GLY A 180 -6.18 2.28 -27.96
CA GLY A 180 -5.11 2.62 -28.90
C GLY A 180 -3.74 2.59 -28.24
N THR A 181 -3.61 3.29 -27.10
CA THR A 181 -2.36 3.38 -26.37
C THR A 181 -1.88 2.04 -25.83
N TRP A 182 -2.78 1.25 -25.17
CA TRP A 182 -2.31 -0.01 -24.61
C TRP A 182 -2.04 -1.09 -25.70
N LYS A 183 -2.79 -1.14 -26.80
CA LYS A 183 -2.46 -2.01 -27.94
C LYS A 183 -1.09 -1.64 -28.56
N LYS A 184 -0.79 -0.34 -28.68
CA LYS A 184 0.52 0.12 -29.12
C LYS A 184 1.62 -0.33 -28.15
N ALA A 185 1.39 -0.18 -26.84
CA ALA A 185 2.35 -0.63 -25.81
C ALA A 185 2.59 -2.16 -25.91
N MET A 186 1.55 -2.98 -26.05
CA MET A 186 1.67 -4.43 -26.20
C MET A 186 2.47 -4.86 -27.45
N ARG A 187 2.36 -4.12 -28.57
CA ARG A 187 3.14 -4.45 -29.77
C ARG A 187 4.65 -4.30 -29.58
N HIS A 188 5.07 -3.44 -28.68
CA HIS A 188 6.48 -3.19 -28.38
C HIS A 188 6.98 -3.90 -27.13
N ALA A 189 6.09 -4.37 -26.26
CA ALA A 189 6.48 -5.08 -25.05
C ALA A 189 6.86 -6.53 -25.34
N LYS A 190 7.82 -7.05 -24.59
CA LYS A 190 8.22 -8.45 -24.62
C LYS A 190 7.36 -9.30 -23.69
N LEU A 191 6.98 -8.74 -22.53
CA LEU A 191 6.19 -9.40 -21.50
C LEU A 191 4.91 -8.60 -21.20
N TYR A 192 3.80 -9.32 -21.06
CA TYR A 192 2.57 -8.83 -20.45
C TYR A 192 2.38 -9.52 -19.11
N ILE A 193 2.21 -8.73 -18.07
CA ILE A 193 1.92 -9.17 -16.71
C ILE A 193 0.45 -8.89 -16.40
N ASN A 194 -0.32 -9.94 -16.16
CA ASN A 194 -1.61 -9.84 -15.51
C ASN A 194 -1.36 -9.94 -14.01
N GLY A 195 -1.19 -8.78 -13.36
CA GLY A 195 -0.55 -8.68 -12.06
C GLY A 195 -1.52 -8.75 -10.90
N GLY A 196 -1.26 -9.67 -9.99
CA GLY A 196 -1.76 -9.79 -8.65
C GLY A 196 -3.28 -9.78 -8.45
N GLY A 197 -3.70 -10.02 -7.23
CA GLY A 197 -5.10 -9.99 -6.88
C GLY A 197 -5.93 -11.14 -7.50
N SER A 198 -7.22 -11.20 -7.18
CA SER A 198 -8.16 -12.18 -7.76
C SER A 198 -8.90 -11.56 -8.94
N LEU A 199 -8.22 -11.44 -10.09
CA LEU A 199 -8.74 -10.78 -11.29
C LEU A 199 -9.64 -11.67 -12.12
N ILE A 200 -9.38 -12.99 -12.12
CA ILE A 200 -10.17 -14.00 -12.82
C ILE A 200 -11.24 -14.56 -11.88
N GLN A 201 -12.35 -13.83 -11.76
CA GLN A 201 -13.52 -14.18 -10.93
C GLN A 201 -14.76 -13.47 -11.46
N ASP A 202 -15.97 -13.95 -11.16
CA ASP A 202 -17.23 -13.36 -11.63
C ASP A 202 -18.24 -13.03 -10.52
N VAL A 203 -17.78 -13.06 -9.27
CA VAL A 203 -18.59 -12.71 -8.08
C VAL A 203 -18.87 -11.22 -8.03
N THR A 204 -17.83 -10.40 -8.16
CA THR A 204 -17.96 -8.94 -8.02
C THR A 204 -18.35 -8.26 -9.33
N SER A 205 -17.83 -8.71 -10.48
CA SER A 205 -18.12 -8.07 -11.78
C SER A 205 -17.80 -8.96 -12.97
N ARG A 206 -18.81 -9.31 -13.75
CA ARG A 206 -18.64 -9.98 -15.06
C ARG A 206 -17.84 -9.15 -16.05
N ARG A 207 -18.06 -7.81 -16.07
CA ARG A 207 -17.33 -6.90 -16.98
C ARG A 207 -15.84 -6.88 -16.65
N SER A 208 -15.47 -7.06 -15.38
CA SER A 208 -14.09 -7.15 -14.95
C SER A 208 -13.42 -8.41 -15.47
N LEU A 209 -14.05 -9.58 -15.33
CA LEU A 209 -13.56 -10.84 -15.88
C LEU A 209 -13.31 -10.75 -17.39
N TRP A 210 -14.30 -10.26 -18.15
CA TRP A 210 -14.17 -10.07 -19.61
C TRP A 210 -13.02 -9.12 -19.97
N PHE A 211 -12.84 -8.04 -19.22
CA PHE A 211 -11.76 -7.09 -19.45
C PHE A 211 -10.37 -7.76 -19.30
N TYR A 212 -10.14 -8.52 -18.23
CA TYR A 212 -8.86 -9.19 -18.03
C TYR A 212 -8.61 -10.30 -19.04
N LEU A 213 -9.59 -11.15 -19.32
CA LEU A 213 -9.47 -12.19 -20.35
C LEU A 213 -9.20 -11.61 -21.75
N HIS A 214 -9.87 -10.49 -22.09
CA HIS A 214 -9.62 -9.80 -23.36
C HIS A 214 -8.19 -9.24 -23.45
N ASN A 215 -7.66 -8.63 -22.37
CA ASN A 215 -6.31 -8.10 -22.37
C ASN A 215 -5.25 -9.21 -22.46
N ILE A 216 -5.43 -10.33 -21.75
CA ILE A 216 -4.58 -11.52 -21.87
C ILE A 216 -4.52 -11.99 -23.33
N GLN A 217 -5.68 -12.17 -23.97
CA GLN A 217 -5.75 -12.60 -25.36
C GLN A 217 -5.14 -11.59 -26.33
N ALA A 218 -5.37 -10.29 -26.09
CA ALA A 218 -4.83 -9.23 -26.93
C ALA A 218 -3.29 -9.13 -26.81
N ALA A 219 -2.73 -9.32 -25.62
CA ALA A 219 -1.30 -9.34 -25.40
C ALA A 219 -0.63 -10.52 -26.12
N HIS A 220 -1.20 -11.71 -26.00
CA HIS A 220 -0.74 -12.91 -26.71
C HIS A 220 -0.77 -12.70 -28.23
N LYS A 221 -1.91 -12.21 -28.78
CA LYS A 221 -2.04 -11.90 -30.22
C LYS A 221 -1.08 -10.82 -30.68
N ALA A 222 -0.71 -9.88 -29.79
CA ALA A 222 0.31 -8.89 -30.07
C ALA A 222 1.74 -9.46 -30.02
N GLY A 223 1.94 -10.71 -29.62
CA GLY A 223 3.21 -11.43 -29.55
C GLY A 223 3.98 -11.21 -28.24
N CYS A 224 3.33 -10.75 -27.15
CA CYS A 224 3.91 -10.76 -25.84
C CYS A 224 3.98 -12.18 -25.28
N LYS A 225 5.02 -12.48 -24.49
CA LYS A 225 4.90 -13.50 -23.46
C LYS A 225 3.89 -13.05 -22.42
N VAL A 226 3.14 -13.97 -21.84
CA VAL A 226 2.05 -13.65 -20.91
C VAL A 226 2.27 -14.38 -19.59
N GLN A 227 2.44 -13.63 -18.52
CA GLN A 227 2.51 -14.14 -17.15
C GLN A 227 1.31 -13.64 -16.34
N MET A 228 0.66 -14.52 -15.65
CA MET A 228 -0.20 -14.19 -14.52
C MET A 228 0.66 -14.23 -13.27
N TYR A 229 0.77 -13.10 -12.56
CA TYR A 229 1.84 -12.84 -11.60
C TYR A 229 1.31 -12.83 -10.16
N GLY A 230 1.69 -13.82 -9.35
CA GLY A 230 1.30 -13.90 -7.93
C GLY A 230 -0.19 -13.75 -7.71
N CYS A 231 -1.02 -14.37 -8.56
CA CYS A 231 -2.45 -14.10 -8.60
C CYS A 231 -3.27 -15.12 -7.81
N GLY A 232 -4.46 -14.69 -7.35
CA GLY A 232 -5.53 -15.56 -6.92
C GLY A 232 -6.51 -15.82 -8.06
N ILE A 233 -7.10 -17.00 -8.11
CA ILE A 233 -8.09 -17.41 -9.12
C ILE A 233 -9.41 -17.75 -8.45
N GLY A 234 -10.49 -17.23 -9.01
CA GLY A 234 -11.84 -17.58 -8.66
C GLY A 234 -12.41 -16.85 -7.42
N PRO A 235 -13.58 -17.29 -6.97
CA PRO A 235 -14.41 -18.29 -7.66
C PRO A 235 -15.01 -17.76 -8.97
N VAL A 236 -15.05 -18.64 -9.98
CA VAL A 236 -15.77 -18.41 -11.24
C VAL A 236 -17.04 -19.28 -11.20
N LEU A 237 -18.17 -18.67 -10.90
CA LEU A 237 -19.40 -19.40 -10.56
C LEU A 237 -20.17 -19.90 -11.78
N ARG A 238 -20.09 -19.18 -12.93
CA ARG A 238 -20.90 -19.48 -14.11
C ARG A 238 -20.18 -20.40 -15.06
N GLU A 239 -20.80 -21.46 -15.44
CA GLU A 239 -20.24 -22.45 -16.33
C GLU A 239 -19.74 -21.88 -17.68
N GLN A 240 -20.47 -20.92 -18.25
CA GLN A 240 -20.04 -20.22 -19.47
C GLN A 240 -18.75 -19.41 -19.25
N HIS A 241 -18.60 -18.77 -18.07
CA HIS A 241 -17.40 -18.03 -17.74
C HIS A 241 -16.23 -18.96 -17.44
N ARG A 242 -16.48 -20.12 -16.82
CA ARG A 242 -15.46 -21.15 -16.57
C ARG A 242 -14.90 -21.66 -17.93
N LYS A 243 -15.76 -21.99 -18.87
CA LYS A 243 -15.36 -22.42 -20.22
C LYS A 243 -14.58 -21.34 -20.97
N LEU A 244 -15.02 -20.06 -20.87
CA LEU A 244 -14.35 -18.96 -21.51
C LEU A 244 -12.96 -18.71 -20.87
N ALA A 245 -12.86 -18.69 -19.54
CA ALA A 245 -11.62 -18.53 -18.83
C ALA A 245 -10.63 -19.64 -19.19
N ALA A 246 -11.05 -20.90 -19.11
CA ALA A 246 -10.22 -22.03 -19.48
C ALA A 246 -9.72 -21.94 -20.93
N LYS A 247 -10.60 -21.58 -21.89
CA LYS A 247 -10.23 -21.39 -23.31
C LYS A 247 -9.15 -20.31 -23.46
N VAL A 248 -9.34 -19.16 -22.84
CA VAL A 248 -8.39 -18.03 -22.98
C VAL A 248 -7.08 -18.33 -22.27
N LEU A 249 -7.11 -18.85 -21.04
CA LEU A 249 -5.91 -19.15 -20.27
C LEU A 249 -5.07 -20.24 -20.96
N ASN A 250 -5.69 -21.33 -21.41
CA ASN A 250 -4.99 -22.39 -22.16
C ASN A 250 -4.40 -21.93 -23.50
N ALA A 251 -5.02 -20.94 -24.16
CA ALA A 251 -4.56 -20.48 -25.46
C ALA A 251 -3.56 -19.33 -25.42
N SER A 252 -3.52 -18.59 -24.34
CA SER A 252 -2.88 -17.25 -24.34
C SER A 252 -1.93 -16.98 -23.19
N VAL A 253 -1.82 -17.85 -22.18
CA VAL A 253 -0.93 -17.66 -21.04
C VAL A 253 0.24 -18.61 -21.14
N ASP A 254 1.45 -18.12 -20.95
CA ASP A 254 2.68 -18.93 -20.89
C ASP A 254 2.88 -19.53 -19.48
N VAL A 255 2.78 -18.69 -18.44
CA VAL A 255 3.00 -19.09 -17.03
C VAL A 255 1.96 -18.44 -16.12
N ILE A 256 1.47 -19.22 -15.16
CA ILE A 256 0.61 -18.75 -14.07
C ILE A 256 1.36 -18.98 -12.76
N THR A 257 1.69 -17.91 -12.04
CA THR A 257 2.20 -18.00 -10.68
C THR A 257 1.07 -17.67 -9.69
N LEU A 258 0.79 -18.59 -8.77
CA LEU A 258 -0.35 -18.53 -7.84
C LEU A 258 0.13 -18.20 -6.43
N ARG A 259 -0.59 -17.34 -5.74
CA ARG A 259 -0.27 -16.95 -4.37
C ARG A 259 -0.82 -17.88 -3.28
N GLU A 260 -1.75 -18.80 -3.63
CA GLU A 260 -2.31 -19.76 -2.70
C GLU A 260 -2.76 -21.07 -3.42
N PRO A 261 -2.78 -22.23 -2.71
CA PRO A 261 -3.09 -23.53 -3.30
C PRO A 261 -4.53 -23.69 -3.80
N ASP A 262 -5.50 -22.97 -3.22
CA ASP A 262 -6.91 -23.11 -3.62
C ASP A 262 -7.15 -22.58 -5.04
N SER A 263 -6.37 -21.60 -5.49
CA SER A 263 -6.37 -21.14 -6.88
C SER A 263 -5.94 -22.21 -7.87
N LEU A 264 -5.05 -23.13 -7.48
CA LEU A 264 -4.67 -24.27 -8.30
C LEU A 264 -5.84 -25.24 -8.51
N LYS A 265 -6.57 -25.55 -7.42
CA LYS A 265 -7.77 -26.40 -7.50
C LYS A 265 -8.83 -25.80 -8.42
N GLU A 266 -9.00 -24.47 -8.35
CA GLU A 266 -9.96 -23.77 -9.20
C GLU A 266 -9.55 -23.83 -10.68
N LEU A 267 -8.28 -23.62 -11.03
CA LEU A 267 -7.77 -23.79 -12.40
C LEU A 267 -7.96 -25.22 -12.92
N GLN A 268 -7.64 -26.22 -12.11
CA GLN A 268 -7.80 -27.63 -12.46
C GLN A 268 -9.26 -27.97 -12.73
N SER A 269 -10.17 -27.50 -11.87
CA SER A 269 -11.62 -27.73 -12.01
C SER A 269 -12.21 -27.03 -13.23
N MET A 270 -11.58 -25.99 -13.75
CA MET A 270 -11.94 -25.35 -15.02
C MET A 270 -11.34 -26.03 -16.26
N GLY A 271 -10.38 -26.94 -16.08
CA GLY A 271 -9.67 -27.58 -17.19
C GLY A 271 -8.52 -26.74 -17.76
N VAL A 272 -7.88 -25.91 -16.96
CA VAL A 272 -6.67 -25.18 -17.35
C VAL A 272 -5.46 -26.08 -17.14
N THR A 273 -4.81 -26.48 -18.23
CA THR A 273 -3.73 -27.48 -18.20
C THR A 273 -2.52 -27.16 -19.08
N LYS A 274 -2.61 -26.13 -19.94
CA LYS A 274 -1.54 -25.79 -20.88
C LYS A 274 -0.48 -24.82 -20.34
N PRO A 275 -0.84 -23.76 -19.58
CA PRO A 275 0.17 -22.92 -18.97
C PRO A 275 1.00 -23.71 -17.97
N GLU A 276 2.27 -23.35 -17.84
CA GLU A 276 3.06 -23.74 -16.66
C GLU A 276 2.44 -23.09 -15.42
N ILE A 277 2.16 -23.88 -14.37
CA ILE A 277 1.53 -23.38 -13.15
C ILE A 277 2.48 -23.59 -11.98
N LEU A 278 2.84 -22.51 -11.28
CA LEU A 278 3.76 -22.49 -10.16
C LEU A 278 3.07 -21.92 -8.92
N LEU A 279 3.27 -22.56 -7.78
CA LEU A 279 2.80 -22.01 -6.50
C LEU A 279 3.87 -21.09 -5.94
N THR A 280 3.48 -19.87 -5.60
CA THR A 280 4.34 -18.79 -5.08
C THR A 280 3.67 -18.10 -3.89
N ALA A 281 4.04 -16.86 -3.61
CA ALA A 281 3.38 -16.00 -2.64
C ALA A 281 2.87 -14.70 -3.29
N ASP A 282 2.09 -13.93 -2.53
CA ASP A 282 1.61 -12.62 -2.97
C ASP A 282 2.80 -11.63 -3.05
N PRO A 283 2.97 -10.91 -4.18
CA PRO A 283 4.09 -9.98 -4.34
C PRO A 283 4.17 -8.89 -3.26
N ALA A 284 3.05 -8.47 -2.73
CA ALA A 284 3.01 -7.43 -1.70
C ALA A 284 3.70 -7.85 -0.37
N LEU A 285 4.00 -9.15 -0.20
CA LEU A 285 4.70 -9.67 0.98
C LEU A 285 6.16 -9.21 1.07
N THR A 286 6.78 -8.87 -0.06
CA THR A 286 8.18 -8.45 -0.13
C THR A 286 8.39 -6.97 0.08
N LEU A 287 7.32 -6.18 0.06
CA LEU A 287 7.42 -4.74 0.22
C LEU A 287 7.94 -4.35 1.62
N PRO A 288 8.92 -3.45 1.69
CA PRO A 288 9.38 -2.90 2.94
C PRO A 288 8.36 -1.91 3.53
N ALA A 289 8.41 -1.72 4.84
CA ALA A 289 7.80 -0.57 5.49
C ALA A 289 8.44 0.73 4.99
N ALA A 290 7.71 1.82 5.04
CA ALA A 290 8.25 3.18 4.84
C ALA A 290 9.27 3.52 5.93
N SER A 291 9.96 4.66 5.79
CA SER A 291 10.87 5.14 6.84
C SER A 291 10.11 5.47 8.15
N GLU A 292 10.81 5.38 9.28
CA GLU A 292 10.25 5.66 10.60
C GLU A 292 9.57 7.04 10.64
N ASP A 293 10.21 8.07 10.08
CA ASP A 293 9.66 9.43 10.01
C ASP A 293 8.36 9.51 9.21
N GLU A 294 8.27 8.76 8.11
CA GLU A 294 7.05 8.72 7.28
C GLU A 294 5.92 7.99 8.02
N ILE A 295 6.24 6.92 8.73
CA ILE A 295 5.28 6.16 9.56
C ILE A 295 4.74 7.06 10.67
N ASP A 296 5.64 7.68 11.43
CA ASP A 296 5.27 8.56 12.54
C ASP A 296 4.44 9.76 12.05
N SER A 297 4.82 10.36 10.93
CA SER A 297 4.04 11.43 10.30
C SER A 297 2.63 11.00 9.91
N VAL A 298 2.44 9.79 9.41
CA VAL A 298 1.11 9.25 9.06
C VAL A 298 0.28 9.01 10.31
N LEU A 299 0.86 8.39 11.35
CA LEU A 299 0.17 8.11 12.61
C LEU A 299 -0.24 9.41 13.32
N LEU A 300 0.65 10.38 13.41
CA LEU A 300 0.37 11.69 14.01
C LEU A 300 -0.74 12.45 13.28
N ARG A 301 -0.74 12.44 11.94
CA ARG A 301 -1.85 13.04 11.15
C ARG A 301 -3.20 12.38 11.42
N ALA A 302 -3.20 11.09 11.74
CA ALA A 302 -4.40 10.36 12.16
C ALA A 302 -4.74 10.54 13.65
N GLY A 303 -3.96 11.35 14.40
CA GLY A 303 -4.09 11.53 15.83
C GLY A 303 -3.63 10.33 16.66
N ILE A 304 -2.86 9.41 16.07
CA ILE A 304 -2.39 8.17 16.71
C ILE A 304 -0.98 8.42 17.25
N PRO A 305 -0.73 8.36 18.56
CA PRO A 305 0.63 8.43 19.12
C PRO A 305 1.53 7.32 18.55
N PRO A 306 2.75 7.62 18.07
CA PRO A 306 3.61 6.62 17.41
C PRO A 306 4.04 5.46 18.33
N HIS A 307 4.08 5.66 19.63
CA HIS A 307 4.60 4.71 20.63
C HIS A 307 3.53 4.20 21.61
N GLY A 308 2.35 3.89 21.10
CA GLY A 308 1.28 3.30 21.89
C GLY A 308 1.25 1.76 21.83
N LYS A 309 0.31 1.17 22.57
CA LYS A 309 -0.04 -0.25 22.46
C LYS A 309 -1.37 -0.38 21.73
N TYR A 310 -1.37 -1.00 20.57
CA TYR A 310 -2.51 -0.98 19.66
C TYR A 310 -2.96 -2.37 19.23
N LEU A 311 -4.27 -2.57 19.10
CA LEU A 311 -4.88 -3.65 18.35
C LEU A 311 -5.53 -3.09 17.10
N CYS A 312 -5.04 -3.50 15.92
CA CYS A 312 -5.61 -3.05 14.65
C CYS A 312 -6.82 -3.89 14.24
N PHE A 313 -7.87 -3.22 13.80
CA PHE A 313 -9.02 -3.82 13.10
C PHE A 313 -9.07 -3.31 11.66
N ALA A 314 -8.78 -4.17 10.69
CA ALA A 314 -8.90 -3.85 9.26
C ALA A 314 -10.18 -4.51 8.71
N LEU A 315 -11.27 -3.77 8.75
CA LEU A 315 -12.61 -4.27 8.50
C LEU A 315 -13.13 -3.89 7.10
N ARG A 316 -14.14 -4.61 6.65
CA ARG A 316 -14.82 -4.36 5.38
C ARG A 316 -16.33 -4.32 5.58
N ASN A 317 -17.00 -3.30 5.06
CA ASN A 317 -18.44 -3.33 4.97
C ASN A 317 -18.86 -4.35 3.90
N TRP A 318 -19.34 -5.48 4.36
CA TRP A 318 -19.80 -6.62 3.55
C TRP A 318 -21.24 -6.94 3.88
N LYS A 319 -21.92 -7.71 3.05
CA LYS A 319 -23.30 -8.15 3.32
C LYS A 319 -23.39 -8.81 4.70
N GLY A 320 -24.26 -8.32 5.57
CA GLY A 320 -24.44 -8.80 6.96
C GLY A 320 -23.42 -8.26 7.96
N PHE A 321 -22.48 -7.39 7.56
CA PHE A 321 -21.50 -6.81 8.46
C PHE A 321 -22.12 -5.89 9.53
N GLU A 322 -23.16 -5.11 9.15
CA GLU A 322 -23.81 -4.16 10.07
C GLU A 322 -24.34 -4.84 11.32
N ASP A 323 -24.93 -6.03 11.17
CA ASP A 323 -25.43 -6.84 12.31
C ASP A 323 -24.29 -7.39 13.19
N LYS A 324 -23.09 -7.53 12.64
CA LYS A 324 -21.90 -8.05 13.33
C LYS A 324 -21.00 -6.93 13.88
N ALA A 325 -21.13 -5.71 13.43
CA ALA A 325 -20.30 -4.59 13.84
C ALA A 325 -20.24 -4.38 15.37
N PRO A 326 -21.33 -4.51 16.13
CA PRO A 326 -21.30 -4.41 17.60
C PRO A 326 -20.42 -5.46 18.28
N LEU A 327 -20.17 -6.61 17.66
CA LEU A 327 -19.31 -7.66 18.22
C LEU A 327 -17.83 -7.21 18.20
N PHE A 328 -17.43 -6.45 17.19
CA PHE A 328 -16.10 -5.85 17.13
C PHE A 328 -15.92 -4.75 18.18
N ALA A 329 -16.96 -3.95 18.47
CA ALA A 329 -16.91 -2.99 19.58
C ALA A 329 -16.67 -3.70 20.92
N GLN A 330 -17.40 -4.79 21.20
CA GLN A 330 -17.22 -5.58 22.42
C GLN A 330 -15.82 -6.19 22.51
N ALA A 331 -15.28 -6.71 21.40
CA ALA A 331 -13.95 -7.27 21.35
C ALA A 331 -12.85 -6.19 21.50
N ALA A 332 -13.06 -5.01 20.92
CA ALA A 332 -12.17 -3.86 21.06
C ALA A 332 -12.12 -3.36 22.51
N LYS A 333 -13.28 -3.22 23.15
CA LYS A 333 -13.38 -2.86 24.58
C LYS A 333 -12.70 -3.90 25.47
N TYR A 334 -12.92 -5.17 25.22
CA TYR A 334 -12.27 -6.27 25.94
C TYR A 334 -10.74 -6.21 25.82
N ALA A 335 -10.20 -6.00 24.62
CA ALA A 335 -8.77 -5.90 24.40
C ALA A 335 -8.15 -4.70 25.14
N TYR A 336 -8.86 -3.57 25.18
CA TYR A 336 -8.43 -2.40 25.93
C TYR A 336 -8.43 -2.64 27.43
N GLU A 337 -9.52 -3.15 27.98
CA GLU A 337 -9.68 -3.38 29.43
C GLU A 337 -8.77 -4.50 29.96
N THR A 338 -8.53 -5.55 29.17
CA THR A 338 -7.76 -6.72 29.61
C THR A 338 -6.27 -6.58 29.35
N TYR A 339 -5.88 -6.03 28.19
CA TYR A 339 -4.49 -6.00 27.73
C TYR A 339 -3.91 -4.59 27.57
N GLY A 340 -4.70 -3.55 27.76
CA GLY A 340 -4.29 -2.17 27.54
C GLY A 340 -4.04 -1.85 26.06
N LEU A 341 -4.65 -2.59 25.13
CA LEU A 341 -4.49 -2.40 23.70
C LEU A 341 -5.55 -1.43 23.17
N THR A 342 -5.13 -0.23 22.80
CA THR A 342 -6.03 0.78 22.21
C THR A 342 -6.44 0.36 20.79
N PRO A 343 -7.74 0.31 20.48
CA PRO A 343 -8.19 -0.07 19.13
C PRO A 343 -7.82 0.98 18.07
N VAL A 344 -7.31 0.50 16.94
CA VAL A 344 -7.09 1.29 15.73
C VAL A 344 -7.88 0.66 14.58
N PHE A 345 -8.81 1.40 13.99
CA PHE A 345 -9.56 0.96 12.82
C PHE A 345 -8.86 1.46 11.55
N ALA A 346 -8.19 0.54 10.83
CA ALA A 346 -7.38 0.88 9.66
C ALA A 346 -8.09 0.54 8.35
N ALA A 347 -8.05 1.47 7.40
CA ALA A 347 -8.59 1.28 6.06
C ALA A 347 -7.49 0.82 5.08
N VAL A 348 -7.72 -0.31 4.41
CA VAL A 348 -6.94 -0.77 3.26
C VAL A 348 -7.50 -0.16 1.96
N GLU A 349 -8.81 0.00 1.89
CA GLU A 349 -9.49 0.69 0.80
C GLU A 349 -10.14 1.97 1.32
N LYS A 350 -9.47 3.09 1.12
CA LYS A 350 -9.79 4.38 1.74
C LYS A 350 -11.19 4.92 1.47
N HIS A 351 -11.86 4.44 0.43
CA HIS A 351 -13.22 4.91 0.08
C HIS A 351 -14.34 4.05 0.68
N LEU A 352 -14.06 2.83 1.11
CA LEU A 352 -15.09 1.89 1.59
C LEU A 352 -14.88 1.45 3.04
N ASP A 353 -13.64 1.19 3.46
CA ASP A 353 -13.35 0.62 4.77
C ASP A 353 -13.61 1.56 5.96
N PRO A 354 -13.45 2.91 5.83
CA PRO A 354 -13.79 3.80 6.93
C PRO A 354 -15.22 3.65 7.46
N VAL A 355 -16.17 3.29 6.58
CA VAL A 355 -17.56 3.02 6.99
C VAL A 355 -17.63 1.82 7.96
N ALA A 356 -16.92 0.73 7.64
CA ALA A 356 -16.89 -0.44 8.50
C ALA A 356 -16.23 -0.15 9.87
N GLY A 357 -15.14 0.62 9.86
CA GLY A 357 -14.47 1.07 11.09
C GLY A 357 -15.39 1.91 11.98
N ARG A 358 -16.13 2.86 11.39
CA ARG A 358 -17.09 3.69 12.14
C ARG A 358 -18.25 2.87 12.70
N LEU A 359 -18.79 1.91 11.95
CA LEU A 359 -19.84 1.01 12.43
C LEU A 359 -19.34 0.14 13.60
N ALA A 360 -18.13 -0.40 13.50
CA ALA A 360 -17.53 -1.21 14.54
C ALA A 360 -17.14 -0.40 15.79
N ALA A 361 -16.85 0.89 15.64
CA ALA A 361 -16.54 1.77 16.76
C ALA A 361 -17.80 2.43 17.37
N ALA A 362 -18.98 2.25 16.78
CA ALA A 362 -20.20 2.87 17.26
C ALA A 362 -20.51 2.45 18.71
N GLY A 363 -20.63 3.44 19.60
CA GLY A 363 -20.90 3.21 21.02
C GLY A 363 -19.67 2.78 21.86
N LEU A 364 -18.45 2.80 21.32
CA LEU A 364 -17.24 2.62 22.12
C LEU A 364 -17.04 3.81 23.06
N ASP A 365 -16.94 3.52 24.35
CA ASP A 365 -16.70 4.46 25.46
C ASP A 365 -15.24 4.48 25.94
N ILE A 366 -14.33 3.92 25.13
CA ILE A 366 -12.89 3.85 25.36
C ILE A 366 -12.11 4.64 24.31
N PRO A 367 -10.85 5.05 24.57
CA PRO A 367 -9.98 5.63 23.54
C PRO A 367 -9.84 4.70 22.34
N HIS A 368 -9.98 5.24 21.14
CA HIS A 368 -9.80 4.52 19.90
C HIS A 368 -9.41 5.48 18.76
N TYR A 369 -8.84 4.96 17.69
CA TYR A 369 -8.33 5.74 16.58
C TYR A 369 -8.80 5.21 15.22
N PHE A 370 -8.71 6.08 14.21
CA PHE A 370 -9.02 5.74 12.82
C PHE A 370 -7.84 6.09 11.92
N LEU A 371 -7.36 5.12 11.16
CA LEU A 371 -6.37 5.29 10.12
C LEU A 371 -7.07 5.14 8.76
N ASP A 372 -7.75 6.19 8.30
CA ASP A 372 -8.60 6.17 7.11
C ASP A 372 -7.80 6.26 5.79
N ASP A 373 -6.64 6.91 5.82
CA ASP A 373 -5.73 7.02 4.68
C ASP A 373 -4.28 7.00 5.15
N ALA A 374 -3.63 5.90 4.96
CA ALA A 374 -2.20 5.75 5.26
C ALA A 374 -1.28 6.27 4.13
N GLY A 375 -1.82 6.75 3.02
CA GLY A 375 -1.07 7.29 1.90
C GLY A 375 -0.53 6.23 0.94
N SER A 376 0.60 5.61 1.24
CA SER A 376 1.28 4.61 0.38
C SER A 376 1.17 3.18 0.94
N ALA A 377 1.56 2.19 0.13
CA ALA A 377 1.69 0.81 0.60
C ALA A 377 2.74 0.69 1.72
N GLY A 378 3.90 1.32 1.57
CA GLY A 378 4.95 1.30 2.58
C GLY A 378 4.52 1.92 3.91
N THR A 379 3.73 3.00 3.89
CA THR A 379 3.25 3.65 5.12
C THR A 379 2.17 2.85 5.83
N ILE A 380 1.25 2.15 5.13
CA ILE A 380 0.30 1.25 5.80
C ILE A 380 0.99 0.01 6.36
N ILE A 381 1.97 -0.55 5.64
CA ILE A 381 2.82 -1.65 6.15
C ILE A 381 3.52 -1.21 7.43
N GLY A 382 4.14 -0.03 7.43
CA GLY A 382 4.80 0.55 8.59
C GLY A 382 3.84 0.88 9.73
N ALA A 383 2.66 1.42 9.45
CA ALA A 383 1.66 1.65 10.48
C ALA A 383 1.20 0.34 11.15
N LEU A 384 1.03 -0.73 10.37
CA LEU A 384 0.70 -2.05 10.91
C LEU A 384 1.85 -2.65 11.72
N SER A 385 3.12 -2.38 11.39
CA SER A 385 4.26 -2.85 12.17
C SER A 385 4.34 -2.25 13.58
N ARG A 386 3.62 -1.13 13.83
CA ARG A 386 3.49 -0.52 15.17
C ARG A 386 2.37 -1.14 16.02
N MET A 387 1.59 -2.06 15.48
CA MET A 387 0.50 -2.73 16.18
C MET A 387 1.01 -3.98 16.91
N GLN A 388 0.45 -4.29 18.08
CA GLN A 388 0.75 -5.50 18.81
C GLN A 388 0.06 -6.73 18.19
N ALA A 389 -1.09 -6.51 17.53
CA ALA A 389 -1.81 -7.56 16.81
C ALA A 389 -2.75 -6.95 15.76
N VAL A 390 -3.15 -7.76 14.77
CA VAL A 390 -4.05 -7.35 13.68
C VAL A 390 -5.19 -8.35 13.53
N VAL A 391 -6.42 -7.89 13.69
CA VAL A 391 -7.65 -8.63 13.34
C VAL A 391 -8.16 -8.09 12.01
N SER A 392 -8.29 -8.93 10.99
CA SER A 392 -8.64 -8.43 9.69
C SER A 392 -9.62 -9.27 8.89
N MET A 393 -10.53 -8.57 8.20
CA MET A 393 -11.31 -9.07 7.08
C MET A 393 -10.56 -8.88 5.76
N ARG A 394 -9.61 -7.93 5.70
CA ARG A 394 -8.87 -7.56 4.50
C ARG A 394 -7.64 -8.43 4.33
N LEU A 395 -7.60 -9.18 3.22
CA LEU A 395 -6.48 -10.07 2.91
C LEU A 395 -5.13 -9.34 2.93
N HIS A 396 -5.03 -8.16 2.32
CA HIS A 396 -3.75 -7.44 2.27
C HIS A 396 -3.29 -6.90 3.64
N ALA A 397 -4.20 -6.57 4.57
CA ALA A 397 -3.78 -6.24 5.92
C ALA A 397 -3.15 -7.45 6.63
N LEU A 398 -3.66 -8.68 6.36
CA LEU A 398 -3.05 -9.91 6.86
C LEU A 398 -1.70 -10.19 6.20
N ILE A 399 -1.58 -9.97 4.87
CA ILE A 399 -0.32 -10.11 4.14
C ILE A 399 0.73 -9.12 4.69
N PHE A 400 0.36 -7.87 4.89
CA PHE A 400 1.24 -6.84 5.44
C PHE A 400 1.68 -7.17 6.88
N ALA A 401 0.73 -7.57 7.74
CA ALA A 401 1.03 -7.98 9.11
C ALA A 401 1.95 -9.20 9.14
N ALA A 402 1.67 -10.21 8.30
CA ALA A 402 2.53 -11.39 8.17
C ALA A 402 3.94 -11.01 7.72
N GLY A 403 4.07 -10.13 6.72
CA GLY A 403 5.35 -9.63 6.21
C GLY A 403 6.19 -8.90 7.26
N GLN A 404 5.56 -8.33 8.30
CA GLN A 404 6.19 -7.64 9.42
C GLN A 404 6.32 -8.51 10.68
N GLY A 405 5.87 -9.77 10.63
CA GLY A 405 5.93 -10.67 11.77
C GLY A 405 4.95 -10.31 12.91
N ILE A 406 3.88 -9.55 12.62
CA ILE A 406 2.91 -9.15 13.61
C ILE A 406 1.87 -10.26 13.84
N PRO A 407 1.51 -10.60 15.09
CA PRO A 407 0.42 -11.52 15.39
C PRO A 407 -0.87 -11.14 14.67
N LEU A 408 -1.51 -12.09 14.01
CA LEU A 408 -2.65 -11.81 13.16
C LEU A 408 -3.77 -12.85 13.27
N ALA A 409 -4.99 -12.41 13.02
CA ALA A 409 -6.15 -13.27 12.93
C ALA A 409 -7.14 -12.77 11.88
N GLY A 410 -7.84 -13.71 11.26
CA GLY A 410 -8.78 -13.41 10.17
C GLY A 410 -10.25 -13.51 10.56
N VAL A 411 -11.07 -12.60 10.03
CA VAL A 411 -12.53 -12.78 9.97
C VAL A 411 -12.91 -13.03 8.53
N VAL A 412 -13.33 -14.25 8.25
CA VAL A 412 -13.54 -14.80 6.90
C VAL A 412 -14.92 -14.42 6.39
N TYR A 413 -14.95 -13.59 5.36
CA TYR A 413 -16.14 -13.29 4.54
C TYR A 413 -15.98 -13.80 3.11
N ASP A 414 -14.76 -14.20 2.75
CA ASP A 414 -14.35 -14.65 1.44
C ASP A 414 -13.27 -15.73 1.63
N PRO A 415 -13.35 -16.87 0.94
CA PRO A 415 -12.43 -18.00 1.11
C PRO A 415 -10.94 -17.66 1.00
N LYS A 416 -10.57 -16.61 0.25
CA LYS A 416 -9.17 -16.17 0.10
C LYS A 416 -8.51 -15.79 1.44
N VAL A 417 -9.29 -15.35 2.43
CA VAL A 417 -8.77 -14.97 3.77
C VAL A 417 -8.30 -16.22 4.50
N SER A 418 -9.14 -17.25 4.60
CA SER A 418 -8.78 -18.52 5.24
C SER A 418 -7.72 -19.29 4.42
N ALA A 419 -7.77 -19.22 3.09
CA ALA A 419 -6.78 -19.86 2.22
C ALA A 419 -5.37 -19.30 2.48
N PHE A 420 -5.22 -17.98 2.57
CA PHE A 420 -3.95 -17.35 2.91
C PHE A 420 -3.46 -17.75 4.30
N LEU A 421 -4.33 -17.68 5.32
CA LEU A 421 -3.95 -18.03 6.70
C LEU A 421 -3.48 -19.47 6.80
N ARG A 422 -4.20 -20.42 6.22
CA ARG A 422 -3.74 -21.82 6.16
C ARG A 422 -2.42 -21.98 5.42
N TYR A 423 -2.22 -21.20 4.34
CA TYR A 423 -0.98 -21.25 3.55
C TYR A 423 0.25 -20.81 4.35
N ILE A 424 0.08 -19.87 5.29
CA ILE A 424 1.14 -19.43 6.21
C ILE A 424 1.16 -20.24 7.53
N GLY A 425 0.37 -21.33 7.63
CA GLY A 425 0.30 -22.17 8.83
C GLY A 425 -0.47 -21.55 9.99
N GLN A 426 -1.34 -20.58 9.74
CA GLN A 426 -2.18 -19.92 10.76
C GLN A 426 -3.61 -20.47 10.71
N GLU A 427 -4.11 -20.90 11.89
CA GLU A 427 -5.48 -21.39 12.05
C GLU A 427 -6.36 -20.43 12.86
N ASN A 428 -5.85 -19.25 13.23
CA ASN A 428 -6.59 -18.27 14.02
C ASN A 428 -7.50 -17.43 13.14
N PHE A 429 -8.64 -18.01 12.75
CA PHE A 429 -9.68 -17.29 11.98
C PHE A 429 -11.09 -17.77 12.36
N LEU A 430 -12.07 -16.89 12.11
CA LEU A 430 -13.51 -17.12 12.37
C LEU A 430 -14.32 -16.73 11.13
N ASP A 431 -15.39 -17.47 10.86
CA ASP A 431 -16.34 -17.09 9.81
C ASP A 431 -17.21 -15.92 10.26
N LEU A 432 -17.42 -14.93 9.38
CA LEU A 432 -18.22 -13.75 9.65
C LEU A 432 -19.67 -14.13 10.03
N ASP A 433 -20.26 -15.09 9.33
CA ASP A 433 -21.66 -15.50 9.57
C ASP A 433 -21.82 -16.16 10.95
N ALA A 434 -20.81 -16.91 11.41
CA ALA A 434 -20.80 -17.59 12.71
C ALA A 434 -20.18 -16.77 13.85
N LEU A 435 -19.85 -15.50 13.60
CA LEU A 435 -19.13 -14.66 14.54
C LEU A 435 -19.94 -14.37 15.81
N THR A 436 -19.29 -14.54 16.98
CA THR A 436 -19.79 -14.15 18.29
C THR A 436 -18.76 -13.32 19.06
N ALA A 437 -19.20 -12.55 20.05
CA ALA A 437 -18.29 -11.73 20.87
C ALA A 437 -17.26 -12.59 21.62
N ASP A 438 -17.69 -13.71 22.20
CA ASP A 438 -16.81 -14.60 22.96
C ASP A 438 -15.79 -15.30 22.06
N ALA A 439 -16.15 -15.66 20.83
CA ALA A 439 -15.22 -16.21 19.86
C ALA A 439 -14.15 -15.18 19.45
N LEU A 440 -14.55 -13.90 19.25
CA LEU A 440 -13.61 -12.81 18.97
C LEU A 440 -12.67 -12.55 20.15
N LYS A 441 -13.17 -12.52 21.38
CA LYS A 441 -12.33 -12.37 22.59
C LYS A 441 -11.32 -13.51 22.69
N ALA A 442 -11.78 -14.76 22.59
CA ALA A 442 -10.90 -15.93 22.61
C ALA A 442 -9.85 -15.91 21.47
N MET A 443 -10.20 -15.35 20.30
CA MET A 443 -9.27 -15.16 19.20
C MET A 443 -8.18 -14.12 19.54
N ILE A 444 -8.55 -13.02 20.20
CA ILE A 444 -7.61 -12.00 20.68
C ILE A 444 -6.72 -12.60 21.77
N ASP A 445 -7.27 -13.36 22.72
CA ASP A 445 -6.50 -14.03 23.78
C ASP A 445 -5.40 -14.92 23.20
N ARG A 446 -5.72 -15.73 22.18
CA ARG A 446 -4.72 -16.56 21.50
C ARG A 446 -3.60 -15.74 20.85
N MET A 447 -3.91 -14.59 20.24
CA MET A 447 -2.89 -13.73 19.61
C MET A 447 -1.97 -13.08 20.63
N VAL A 448 -2.52 -12.63 21.76
CA VAL A 448 -1.79 -11.82 22.75
C VAL A 448 -1.07 -12.69 23.77
N SER A 449 -1.71 -13.79 24.24
CA SER A 449 -1.19 -14.62 25.33
C SER A 449 -0.29 -15.77 24.86
N SER A 450 -0.38 -16.14 23.60
CA SER A 450 0.44 -17.20 23.00
C SER A 450 0.96 -16.78 21.64
N PRO A 451 1.70 -15.66 21.57
CA PRO A 451 2.25 -15.22 20.30
C PRO A 451 3.23 -16.28 19.78
N ILE A 452 3.24 -16.48 18.46
CA ILE A 452 4.30 -17.24 17.79
C ILE A 452 5.64 -16.58 18.13
N SER A 453 6.69 -17.36 18.36
CA SER A 453 7.98 -16.77 18.69
C SER A 453 8.48 -15.87 17.54
N PRO A 454 9.20 -14.78 17.84
CA PRO A 454 9.76 -13.90 16.80
C PRO A 454 10.60 -14.65 15.79
N GLU A 455 11.33 -15.70 16.23
CA GLU A 455 12.17 -16.55 15.38
C GLU A 455 11.31 -17.40 14.43
N GLU A 456 10.23 -18.00 14.90
CA GLU A 456 9.31 -18.79 14.08
C GLU A 456 8.60 -17.90 13.04
N GLN A 457 8.19 -16.69 13.43
CA GLN A 457 7.62 -15.72 12.51
C GLN A 457 8.64 -15.29 11.44
N ALA A 458 9.86 -14.97 11.84
CA ALA A 458 10.92 -14.59 10.92
C ALA A 458 11.23 -15.71 9.92
N ALA A 459 11.27 -16.96 10.39
CA ALA A 459 11.49 -18.13 9.54
C ALA A 459 10.33 -18.33 8.54
N ALA A 460 9.08 -18.19 8.99
CA ALA A 460 7.91 -18.30 8.11
C ALA A 460 7.89 -17.20 7.04
N VAL A 461 8.16 -15.95 7.42
CA VAL A 461 8.27 -14.82 6.49
C VAL A 461 9.41 -15.01 5.49
N GLN A 462 10.57 -15.47 5.94
CA GLN A 462 11.72 -15.74 5.06
C GLN A 462 11.41 -16.84 4.05
N LYS A 463 10.72 -17.90 4.47
CA LYS A 463 10.24 -18.96 3.57
C LYS A 463 9.29 -18.42 2.51
N LEU A 464 8.34 -17.57 2.90
CA LEU A 464 7.38 -16.95 1.97
C LEU A 464 8.08 -16.02 0.97
N ARG A 465 9.05 -15.23 1.41
CA ARG A 465 9.86 -14.37 0.53
C ARG A 465 10.68 -15.18 -0.48
N GLN A 466 11.23 -16.32 -0.08
CA GLN A 466 11.92 -17.23 -0.99
C GLN A 466 10.98 -17.82 -2.04
N ILE A 467 9.77 -18.21 -1.63
CA ILE A 467 8.77 -18.73 -2.56
C ILE A 467 8.27 -17.63 -3.51
N GLU A 468 8.15 -16.40 -3.01
CA GLU A 468 7.74 -15.24 -3.81
C GLU A 468 8.75 -14.94 -4.93
N GLN A 469 10.05 -15.14 -4.70
CA GLN A 469 11.12 -14.94 -5.69
C GLN A 469 10.85 -15.67 -7.02
N VAL A 470 10.08 -16.76 -7.02
CA VAL A 470 9.68 -17.49 -8.22
C VAL A 470 8.89 -16.59 -9.20
N ASN A 471 8.18 -15.57 -8.72
CA ASN A 471 7.46 -14.62 -9.57
C ASN A 471 8.42 -13.84 -10.46
N VAL A 472 9.45 -13.25 -9.87
CA VAL A 472 10.44 -12.43 -10.61
C VAL A 472 11.37 -13.28 -11.46
N ASP A 473 11.76 -14.46 -11.00
CA ASP A 473 12.60 -15.40 -11.78
C ASP A 473 11.87 -15.87 -13.02
N THR A 474 10.56 -16.12 -12.90
CA THR A 474 9.68 -16.42 -14.06
C THR A 474 9.66 -15.24 -15.03
N ALA A 475 9.47 -14.01 -14.55
CA ALA A 475 9.47 -12.83 -15.41
C ALA A 475 10.84 -12.63 -16.09
N ARG A 476 11.95 -12.83 -15.36
CA ARG A 476 13.31 -12.77 -15.92
C ARG A 476 13.50 -13.77 -17.04
N ARG A 477 13.10 -15.02 -16.84
CA ARG A 477 13.14 -16.08 -17.86
C ARG A 477 12.30 -15.72 -19.11
N LEU A 478 11.07 -15.22 -18.94
CA LEU A 478 10.21 -14.82 -20.05
C LEU A 478 10.74 -13.59 -20.80
N LEU A 479 11.46 -12.71 -20.13
CA LEU A 479 12.17 -11.59 -20.72
C LEU A 479 13.46 -12.02 -21.43
N GLY A 480 13.99 -13.24 -21.17
CA GLY A 480 15.26 -13.73 -21.67
C GLY A 480 16.44 -12.92 -21.13
N LYS A 481 16.42 -12.66 -19.84
CA LYS A 481 17.44 -11.92 -19.07
C LYS A 481 17.98 -12.76 -17.93
#